data_7dbb5dc1669a71ee25635bd9830d721f
#
_entry.id   7dbb5dc1669a71ee25635bd9830d721f
#
_cell.length_a   1.000
_cell.length_b   1.000
_cell.length_c   1.000
_cell.angle_alpha   90.00
_cell.angle_beta   90.00
_cell.angle_gamma   90.00
#
_symmetry.space_group_name_H-M   'P 1'
#
loop_
_entity.id
_entity.type
_entity.pdbx_description
1 polymer ?
#
loop_
_entity_poly.entity_id
_entity_poly.type
_entity_poly.pdbx_seq_one_letter_code
_entity_poly.pdbx_strand_id
1 'polypeptide(L)'
;MAWGRNRRPDQTELTFQSLVTLLPDPWSADEFVTRVAAERRRPIRILPHDLTTGDATGYAVRRRNEDVIVVPITAVGARRDAIICHELAHIVLEHAPLLKDDAAFVAMLTPNCSPELVARFVQRDGYDTDDERAAEILATRLITRAQTRGHPPTTSGELDRLTTRLR
;
A
#
# COMPACT_ATOMS: atom_id res chain seq x y z
N MET A 1 -24.84 25.21 22.37
CA MET A 1 -25.49 24.41 21.33
C MET A 1 -24.49 23.53 20.63
N ALA A 2 -24.63 22.24 20.87
CA ALA A 2 -23.60 21.24 20.52
C ALA A 2 -23.71 20.87 19.05
N TRP A 3 -22.63 21.04 18.32
CA TRP A 3 -22.44 20.49 17.02
C TRP A 3 -21.83 19.08 17.13
N GLY A 4 -22.68 18.11 17.45
CA GLY A 4 -22.38 16.71 17.24
C GLY A 4 -22.48 16.38 15.77
N ARG A 5 -21.43 16.65 14.97
CA ARG A 5 -21.30 16.00 13.66
C ARG A 5 -21.08 14.52 13.94
N ASN A 6 -22.11 13.74 13.64
CA ASN A 6 -22.01 12.30 13.53
C ASN A 6 -21.05 12.03 12.34
N ARG A 7 -19.73 12.06 12.60
CA ARG A 7 -18.72 11.69 11.60
C ARG A 7 -18.93 10.21 11.35
N ARG A 8 -19.39 9.84 10.17
CA ARG A 8 -19.20 8.47 9.69
C ARG A 8 -17.72 8.16 9.88
N PRO A 9 -17.37 6.99 10.42
CA PRO A 9 -15.97 6.64 10.56
C PRO A 9 -15.32 6.80 9.19
N ASP A 10 -14.16 7.44 9.15
CA ASP A 10 -13.39 7.63 7.94
C ASP A 10 -13.16 6.25 7.31
N GLN A 11 -13.43 6.11 6.01
CA GLN A 11 -13.23 4.86 5.27
C GLN A 11 -11.82 4.30 5.48
N THR A 12 -10.82 5.18 5.54
CA THR A 12 -9.43 4.83 5.82
C THR A 12 -9.26 4.18 7.19
N GLU A 13 -9.96 4.70 8.22
CA GLU A 13 -9.92 4.12 9.57
C GLU A 13 -10.55 2.72 9.61
N LEU A 14 -11.71 2.55 9.01
CA LEU A 14 -12.37 1.24 8.95
C LEU A 14 -11.51 0.22 8.21
N THR A 15 -10.92 0.63 7.09
CA THR A 15 -10.01 -0.21 6.30
C THR A 15 -8.78 -0.57 7.10
N PHE A 16 -8.17 0.38 7.81
CA PHE A 16 -7.04 0.10 8.70
C PHE A 16 -7.38 -0.94 9.76
N GLN A 17 -8.51 -0.79 10.45
CA GLN A 17 -8.93 -1.72 11.50
C GLN A 17 -9.15 -3.16 10.98
N SER A 18 -9.64 -3.31 9.77
CA SER A 18 -9.80 -4.63 9.14
C SER A 18 -8.44 -5.23 8.76
N LEU A 19 -7.54 -4.43 8.17
CA LEU A 19 -6.26 -4.90 7.65
C LEU A 19 -5.23 -5.17 8.74
N VAL A 20 -5.28 -4.44 9.85
CA VAL A 20 -4.30 -4.60 10.94
C VAL A 20 -4.31 -6.00 11.54
N THR A 21 -5.43 -6.71 11.46
CA THR A 21 -5.56 -8.09 11.94
C THR A 21 -4.85 -9.10 11.03
N LEU A 22 -4.64 -8.73 9.77
CA LEU A 22 -4.03 -9.57 8.74
C LEU A 22 -2.49 -9.41 8.67
N LEU A 23 -1.91 -8.45 9.40
CA LEU A 23 -0.47 -8.23 9.39
C LEU A 23 0.27 -9.50 9.82
N PRO A 24 1.24 -9.99 9.03
CA PRO A 24 2.06 -11.15 9.42
C PRO A 24 3.06 -10.80 10.52
N ASP A 25 3.46 -11.82 11.27
CA ASP A 25 4.56 -11.76 12.23
C ASP A 25 5.39 -13.05 12.06
N PRO A 26 6.65 -12.97 11.62
CA PRO A 26 7.41 -11.75 11.27
C PRO A 26 6.84 -11.01 10.05
N TRP A 27 7.16 -9.71 9.95
CA TRP A 27 6.69 -8.87 8.85
C TRP A 27 7.20 -9.34 7.48
N SER A 28 6.26 -9.40 6.54
CA SER A 28 6.52 -9.63 5.11
C SER A 28 5.41 -8.97 4.29
N ALA A 29 5.77 -8.06 3.40
CA ALA A 29 4.80 -7.41 2.52
C ALA A 29 4.12 -8.42 1.58
N ASP A 30 4.85 -9.40 1.07
CA ASP A 30 4.31 -10.45 0.19
C ASP A 30 3.28 -11.32 0.91
N GLU A 31 3.58 -11.74 2.14
CA GLU A 31 2.66 -12.50 2.97
C GLU A 31 1.42 -11.67 3.33
N PHE A 32 1.61 -10.39 3.63
CA PHE A 32 0.50 -9.48 3.91
C PHE A 32 -0.44 -9.35 2.72
N VAL A 33 0.09 -9.13 1.51
CA VAL A 33 -0.72 -9.10 0.27
C VAL A 33 -1.47 -10.40 0.07
N THR A 34 -0.84 -11.55 0.34
CA THR A 34 -1.47 -12.86 0.23
C THR A 34 -2.68 -12.98 1.17
N ARG A 35 -2.55 -12.55 2.43
CA ARG A 35 -3.64 -12.58 3.41
C ARG A 35 -4.78 -11.63 3.02
N VAL A 36 -4.46 -10.44 2.55
CA VAL A 36 -5.45 -9.47 2.07
C VAL A 36 -6.20 -10.02 0.85
N ALA A 37 -5.49 -10.66 -0.09
CA ALA A 37 -6.11 -11.30 -1.25
C ALA A 37 -7.09 -12.41 -0.83
N ALA A 38 -6.71 -13.24 0.14
CA ALA A 38 -7.55 -14.30 0.67
C ALA A 38 -8.81 -13.74 1.35
N GLU A 39 -8.67 -12.73 2.20
CA GLU A 39 -9.78 -12.07 2.89
C GLU A 39 -10.77 -11.46 1.90
N ARG A 40 -10.25 -10.78 0.86
CA ARG A 40 -11.06 -10.19 -0.21
C ARG A 40 -11.63 -11.21 -1.19
N ARG A 41 -11.20 -12.47 -1.13
CA ARG A 41 -11.52 -13.53 -2.11
C ARG A 41 -11.23 -13.10 -3.55
N ARG A 42 -10.16 -12.33 -3.71
CA ARG A 42 -9.74 -11.77 -4.98
C ARG A 42 -8.21 -11.80 -5.08
N PRO A 43 -7.64 -12.47 -6.11
CA PRO A 43 -6.20 -12.55 -6.28
C PRO A 43 -5.57 -11.15 -6.38
N ILE A 44 -4.42 -10.97 -5.73
CA ILE A 44 -3.56 -9.80 -5.88
C ILE A 44 -2.18 -10.31 -6.24
N ARG A 45 -1.67 -9.90 -7.39
CA ARG A 45 -0.35 -10.28 -7.88
C ARG A 45 0.62 -9.13 -7.78
N ILE A 46 1.80 -9.38 -7.19
CA ILE A 46 2.92 -8.44 -7.23
C ILE A 46 3.75 -8.76 -8.47
N LEU A 47 3.94 -7.76 -9.33
CA LEU A 47 4.66 -7.89 -10.59
C LEU A 47 5.88 -6.98 -10.58
N PRO A 48 7.09 -7.53 -10.44
CA PRO A 48 8.32 -6.77 -10.65
C PRO A 48 8.43 -6.36 -12.14
N HIS A 49 8.69 -5.07 -12.39
CA HIS A 49 8.82 -4.56 -13.74
C HIS A 49 9.89 -3.47 -13.83
N ASP A 50 10.49 -3.32 -15.00
CA ASP A 50 11.44 -2.24 -15.27
C ASP A 50 10.69 -0.94 -15.55
N LEU A 51 10.64 -0.07 -14.54
CA LEU A 51 9.99 1.24 -14.60
C LEU A 51 11.02 2.35 -14.86
N THR A 52 12.00 2.12 -15.74
CA THR A 52 13.12 3.05 -15.99
C THR A 52 12.69 4.37 -16.66
N THR A 53 11.47 4.49 -17.13
CA THR A 53 10.97 5.67 -17.83
C THR A 53 9.88 6.38 -17.03
N GLY A 54 10.25 7.08 -15.97
CA GLY A 54 9.30 7.93 -15.23
C GLY A 54 9.56 8.03 -13.74
N ASP A 55 8.95 8.99 -13.09
CA ASP A 55 8.99 9.21 -11.64
C ASP A 55 8.10 8.23 -10.86
N ALA A 56 7.49 7.25 -11.54
CA ALA A 56 6.59 6.30 -10.92
C ALA A 56 7.33 5.38 -9.95
N THR A 57 6.98 5.44 -8.69
CA THR A 57 7.51 4.54 -7.65
C THR A 57 6.89 3.15 -7.70
N GLY A 58 5.73 3.01 -8.29
CA GLY A 58 4.94 1.81 -8.51
C GLY A 58 3.57 2.20 -9.05
N TYR A 59 2.72 1.24 -9.31
CA TYR A 59 1.31 1.49 -9.58
C TYR A 59 0.45 0.24 -9.37
N ALA A 60 -0.83 0.46 -9.05
CA ALA A 60 -1.82 -0.58 -8.92
C ALA A 60 -2.86 -0.50 -10.04
N VAL A 61 -3.27 -1.66 -10.53
CA VAL A 61 -4.38 -1.77 -11.48
C VAL A 61 -5.32 -2.90 -11.08
N ARG A 62 -6.60 -2.70 -11.28
CA ARG A 62 -7.62 -3.74 -11.14
C ARG A 62 -7.92 -4.31 -12.51
N ARG A 63 -7.85 -5.61 -12.64
CA ARG A 63 -8.23 -6.34 -13.86
C ARG A 63 -9.53 -7.11 -13.61
N ARG A 64 -10.07 -7.73 -14.64
CA ARG A 64 -11.34 -8.46 -14.53
C ARG A 64 -11.33 -9.51 -13.41
N ASN A 65 -10.26 -10.30 -13.29
CA ASN A 65 -10.21 -11.45 -12.39
C ASN A 65 -9.14 -11.34 -11.30
N GLU A 66 -8.30 -10.32 -11.32
CA GLU A 66 -7.21 -10.10 -10.37
C GLU A 66 -6.94 -8.61 -10.19
N ASP A 67 -6.28 -8.25 -9.12
CA ASP A 67 -5.63 -6.96 -8.94
C ASP A 67 -4.11 -7.16 -9.12
N VAL A 68 -3.40 -6.15 -9.64
CA VAL A 68 -1.95 -6.23 -9.87
C VAL A 68 -1.27 -5.01 -9.26
N ILE A 69 -0.23 -5.26 -8.49
CA ILE A 69 0.69 -4.25 -7.97
C ILE A 69 1.98 -4.36 -8.78
N VAL A 70 2.32 -3.32 -9.54
CA VAL A 70 3.57 -3.24 -10.29
C VAL A 70 4.61 -2.51 -9.47
N VAL A 71 5.78 -3.14 -9.30
CA VAL A 71 6.86 -2.64 -8.44
C VAL A 71 8.14 -2.56 -9.26
N PRO A 72 8.94 -1.48 -9.15
CA PRO A 72 10.23 -1.40 -9.83
C PRO A 72 11.14 -2.57 -9.43
N ILE A 73 11.79 -3.21 -10.41
CA ILE A 73 12.78 -4.27 -10.14
C ILE A 73 13.96 -3.77 -9.30
N THR A 74 14.21 -2.47 -9.30
CA THR A 74 15.26 -1.82 -8.49
C THR A 74 14.85 -1.57 -7.05
N ALA A 75 13.57 -1.73 -6.71
CA ALA A 75 13.08 -1.53 -5.35
C ALA A 75 13.37 -2.77 -4.50
N VAL A 76 14.10 -2.61 -3.40
CA VAL A 76 14.47 -3.68 -2.47
C VAL A 76 14.21 -3.28 -1.02
N GLY A 77 14.09 -4.28 -0.13
CA GLY A 77 13.94 -4.07 1.32
C GLY A 77 12.76 -3.15 1.67
N ALA A 78 12.97 -2.28 2.64
CA ALA A 78 11.92 -1.38 3.16
C ALA A 78 11.29 -0.48 2.08
N ARG A 79 12.05 -0.07 1.05
CA ARG A 79 11.51 0.71 -0.06
C ARG A 79 10.49 -0.10 -0.87
N ARG A 80 10.81 -1.37 -1.16
CA ARG A 80 9.89 -2.27 -1.87
C ARG A 80 8.61 -2.48 -1.06
N ASP A 81 8.75 -2.72 0.23
CA ASP A 81 7.61 -2.92 1.13
C ASP A 81 6.72 -1.68 1.21
N ALA A 82 7.32 -0.48 1.27
CA ALA A 82 6.58 0.77 1.27
C ALA A 82 5.76 0.96 -0.02
N ILE A 83 6.35 0.68 -1.19
CA ILE A 83 5.65 0.74 -2.48
C ILE A 83 4.49 -0.25 -2.50
N ILE A 84 4.73 -1.51 -2.11
CA ILE A 84 3.68 -2.54 -2.07
C ILE A 84 2.51 -2.11 -1.18
N CYS A 85 2.80 -1.60 0.02
CA CYS A 85 1.75 -1.16 0.94
C CYS A 85 0.97 0.05 0.42
N HIS A 86 1.65 0.99 -0.26
CA HIS A 86 1.00 2.15 -0.88
C HIS A 86 0.04 1.72 -2.00
N GLU A 87 0.52 0.89 -2.93
CA GLU A 87 -0.29 0.40 -4.03
C GLU A 87 -1.42 -0.52 -3.55
N LEU A 88 -1.17 -1.32 -2.52
CA LEU A 88 -2.21 -2.11 -1.87
C LEU A 88 -3.30 -1.21 -1.26
N ALA A 89 -2.92 -0.08 -0.67
CA ALA A 89 -3.87 0.89 -0.12
C ALA A 89 -4.80 1.43 -1.22
N HIS A 90 -4.29 1.76 -2.41
CA HIS A 90 -5.12 2.16 -3.54
C HIS A 90 -6.11 1.05 -3.97
N ILE A 91 -5.69 -0.20 -3.93
CA ILE A 91 -6.57 -1.33 -4.25
C ILE A 91 -7.71 -1.47 -3.22
N VAL A 92 -7.38 -1.46 -1.93
CA VAL A 92 -8.37 -1.71 -0.86
C VAL A 92 -9.30 -0.52 -0.61
N LEU A 93 -8.86 0.69 -0.92
CA LEU A 93 -9.67 1.91 -0.91
C LEU A 93 -10.44 2.13 -2.23
N GLU A 94 -10.28 1.21 -3.20
CA GLU A 94 -10.92 1.24 -4.51
C GLU A 94 -10.52 2.43 -5.40
N HIS A 95 -9.36 3.03 -5.14
CA HIS A 95 -8.79 4.11 -5.96
C HIS A 95 -8.17 3.57 -7.26
N ALA A 96 -7.62 2.34 -7.25
CA ALA A 96 -6.93 1.77 -8.40
C ALA A 96 -7.86 1.62 -9.62
N PRO A 97 -7.42 2.05 -10.82
CA PRO A 97 -8.23 2.03 -12.03
C PRO A 97 -8.57 0.61 -12.47
N LEU A 98 -9.79 0.41 -12.96
CA LEU A 98 -10.22 -0.84 -13.56
C LEU A 98 -9.83 -0.89 -15.03
N LEU A 99 -8.85 -1.70 -15.37
CA LEU A 99 -8.50 -2.00 -16.75
C LEU A 99 -9.42 -3.10 -17.30
N LYS A 100 -10.29 -2.72 -18.22
CA LYS A 100 -11.23 -3.63 -18.87
C LYS A 100 -10.61 -4.42 -20.03
N ASP A 101 -9.51 -3.90 -20.57
CA ASP A 101 -8.83 -4.44 -21.75
C ASP A 101 -7.45 -5.00 -21.36
N ASP A 102 -7.25 -6.29 -21.60
CA ASP A 102 -5.97 -6.95 -21.38
C ASP A 102 -4.87 -6.41 -22.31
N ALA A 103 -5.22 -5.94 -23.51
CA ALA A 103 -4.25 -5.33 -24.41
C ALA A 103 -3.68 -4.02 -23.83
N ALA A 104 -4.50 -3.22 -23.13
CA ALA A 104 -4.05 -2.04 -22.42
C ALA A 104 -3.03 -2.39 -21.32
N PHE A 105 -3.28 -3.45 -20.55
CA PHE A 105 -2.36 -3.91 -19.53
C PHE A 105 -1.04 -4.41 -20.11
N VAL A 106 -1.11 -5.21 -21.20
CA VAL A 106 0.10 -5.68 -21.90
C VAL A 106 0.88 -4.52 -22.47
N ALA A 107 0.21 -3.52 -23.05
CA ALA A 107 0.88 -2.32 -23.58
C ALA A 107 1.63 -1.54 -22.48
N MET A 108 1.07 -1.44 -21.27
CA MET A 108 1.76 -0.82 -20.13
C MET A 108 3.04 -1.56 -19.70
N LEU A 109 3.10 -2.87 -19.93
CA LEU A 109 4.24 -3.71 -19.58
C LEU A 109 5.25 -3.86 -20.73
N THR A 110 5.04 -3.21 -21.87
CA THR A 110 5.97 -3.28 -23.00
C THR A 110 7.20 -2.44 -22.71
N PRO A 111 8.44 -2.92 -22.98
CA PRO A 111 9.69 -2.21 -22.66
C PRO A 111 9.83 -0.80 -23.22
N ASN A 112 9.06 -0.45 -24.24
CA ASN A 112 9.05 0.88 -24.86
C ASN A 112 7.71 1.60 -24.67
N CYS A 113 6.94 1.21 -23.66
CA CYS A 113 5.71 1.92 -23.33
C CYS A 113 6.08 3.35 -22.91
N SER A 114 5.58 4.35 -23.65
CA SER A 114 5.89 5.71 -23.28
C SER A 114 5.28 6.06 -21.92
N PRO A 115 5.96 6.87 -21.10
CA PRO A 115 5.43 7.36 -19.84
C PRO A 115 4.05 8.01 -20.00
N GLU A 116 3.81 8.66 -21.14
CA GLU A 116 2.53 9.28 -21.47
C GLU A 116 1.43 8.23 -21.68
N LEU A 117 1.77 7.05 -22.22
CA LEU A 117 0.81 5.97 -22.39
C LEU A 117 0.45 5.34 -21.04
N VAL A 118 1.44 5.08 -20.18
CA VAL A 118 1.21 4.65 -18.80
C VAL A 118 0.39 5.69 -18.06
N ALA A 119 0.78 6.96 -18.14
CA ALA A 119 0.05 8.07 -17.55
C ALA A 119 -1.39 8.16 -18.07
N ARG A 120 -1.65 7.93 -19.36
CA ARG A 120 -3.02 7.93 -19.91
C ARG A 120 -3.89 6.80 -19.37
N PHE A 121 -3.32 5.64 -19.04
CA PHE A 121 -4.06 4.52 -18.48
C PHE A 121 -4.23 4.66 -16.96
N VAL A 122 -3.18 5.14 -16.26
CA VAL A 122 -3.19 5.35 -14.80
C VAL A 122 -3.81 6.70 -14.44
N GLN A 123 -3.63 7.76 -15.25
CA GLN A 123 -4.13 9.11 -15.00
C GLN A 123 -5.47 9.44 -15.67
N ARG A 124 -6.08 8.53 -16.41
CA ARG A 124 -7.43 8.80 -16.94
C ARG A 124 -8.48 8.96 -15.85
N ASP A 125 -8.17 8.41 -14.67
CA ASP A 125 -8.85 8.71 -13.42
C ASP A 125 -7.77 9.05 -12.39
N GLY A 126 -6.96 10.11 -12.64
CA GLY A 126 -5.84 10.49 -11.78
C GLY A 126 -6.26 10.43 -10.33
N TYR A 127 -5.46 9.76 -9.49
CA TYR A 127 -5.71 9.78 -8.07
C TYR A 127 -5.90 11.23 -7.63
N ASP A 128 -7.06 11.54 -7.10
CA ASP A 128 -7.29 12.84 -6.48
C ASP A 128 -6.25 12.99 -5.36
N THR A 129 -5.85 14.21 -5.08
CA THR A 129 -4.91 14.53 -3.99
C THR A 129 -5.38 13.92 -2.66
N ASP A 130 -6.69 13.79 -2.48
CA ASP A 130 -7.29 13.16 -1.30
C ASP A 130 -7.14 11.63 -1.32
N ASP A 131 -7.19 10.99 -2.48
CA ASP A 131 -6.96 9.55 -2.66
C ASP A 131 -5.51 9.18 -2.37
N GLU A 132 -4.55 9.95 -2.90
CA GLU A 132 -3.13 9.80 -2.61
C GLU A 132 -2.85 9.94 -1.11
N ARG A 133 -3.42 10.96 -0.48
CA ARG A 133 -3.28 11.20 0.94
C ARG A 133 -3.86 10.06 1.79
N ALA A 134 -5.01 9.53 1.41
CA ALA A 134 -5.64 8.42 2.09
C ALA A 134 -4.80 7.14 1.98
N ALA A 135 -4.25 6.85 0.79
CA ALA A 135 -3.38 5.71 0.55
C ALA A 135 -2.08 5.83 1.35
N GLU A 136 -1.44 7.00 1.35
CA GLU A 136 -0.21 7.26 2.11
C GLU A 136 -0.43 7.08 3.62
N ILE A 137 -1.51 7.64 4.16
CA ILE A 137 -1.86 7.50 5.59
C ILE A 137 -2.08 6.02 5.94
N LEU A 138 -2.83 5.29 5.13
CA LEU A 138 -3.11 3.87 5.37
C LEU A 138 -1.83 3.04 5.32
N ALA A 139 -1.02 3.20 4.28
CA ALA A 139 0.23 2.46 4.11
C ALA A 139 1.21 2.73 5.26
N THR A 140 1.43 3.99 5.61
CA THR A 140 2.32 4.39 6.72
C THR A 140 1.88 3.78 8.04
N ARG A 141 0.59 3.80 8.35
CA ARG A 141 0.04 3.23 9.58
C ARG A 141 0.22 1.70 9.64
N LEU A 142 -0.02 1.00 8.53
CA LEU A 142 0.15 -0.46 8.45
C LEU A 142 1.60 -0.87 8.66
N ILE A 143 2.54 -0.20 7.98
CA ILE A 143 3.98 -0.47 8.13
C ILE A 143 4.44 -0.18 9.57
N THR A 144 4.08 0.97 10.11
CA THR A 144 4.41 1.33 11.50
C THR A 144 3.87 0.29 12.47
N ARG A 145 2.64 -0.16 12.29
CA ARG A 145 2.02 -1.16 13.15
C ARG A 145 2.70 -2.53 13.02
N ALA A 146 3.10 -2.92 11.81
CA ALA A 146 3.84 -4.15 11.57
C ALA A 146 5.20 -4.15 12.27
N GLN A 147 5.94 -3.03 12.17
CA GLN A 147 7.25 -2.88 12.80
C GLN A 147 7.19 -2.85 14.33
N THR A 148 6.12 -2.29 14.91
CA THR A 148 5.96 -2.20 16.37
C THR A 148 5.44 -3.49 17.01
N ARG A 149 4.87 -4.43 16.25
CA ARG A 149 4.42 -5.73 16.80
C ARG A 149 5.56 -6.58 17.35
N GLY A 150 6.75 -6.52 16.76
CA GLY A 150 7.93 -7.26 17.19
C GLY A 150 8.71 -6.62 18.36
N HIS A 151 8.34 -5.42 18.80
CA HIS A 151 8.97 -4.75 19.94
C HIS A 151 7.97 -4.67 21.08
N PRO A 152 8.21 -5.38 22.21
CA PRO A 152 7.44 -5.12 23.42
C PRO A 152 7.59 -3.63 23.75
N PRO A 153 6.54 -2.97 24.27
CA PRO A 153 6.65 -1.58 24.69
C PRO A 153 7.81 -1.49 25.67
N THR A 154 8.78 -0.61 25.39
CA THR A 154 9.87 -0.31 26.31
C THR A 154 9.22 0.12 27.62
N THR A 155 9.21 -0.76 28.58
CA THR A 155 8.62 -0.48 29.89
C THR A 155 9.46 0.62 30.51
N SER A 156 8.79 1.59 31.15
CA SER A 156 9.39 2.76 31.84
C SER A 156 10.58 2.41 32.73
N GLY A 157 10.72 1.14 33.15
CA GLY A 157 11.83 0.63 33.94
C GLY A 157 13.17 0.46 33.20
N GLU A 158 13.18 0.46 31.85
CA GLU A 158 14.45 0.40 31.10
C GLU A 158 15.08 1.79 30.94
N LEU A 159 14.26 2.82 30.83
CA LEU A 159 14.75 4.22 30.83
C LEU A 159 15.37 4.59 32.19
N ASP A 160 14.82 4.09 33.29
CA ASP A 160 15.37 4.31 34.63
C ASP A 160 16.74 3.62 34.84
N ARG A 161 16.98 2.47 34.21
CA ARG A 161 18.25 1.76 34.28
C ARG A 161 19.35 2.45 33.47
N LEU A 162 19.00 3.12 32.36
CA LEU A 162 19.96 3.87 31.54
C LEU A 162 20.36 5.18 32.21
N THR A 163 19.45 5.85 32.92
CA THR A 163 19.76 7.07 33.65
C THR A 163 20.58 6.85 34.92
N THR A 164 20.48 5.66 35.53
CA THR A 164 21.26 5.33 36.74
C THR A 164 22.71 4.93 36.41
N ARG A 165 23.05 4.61 35.16
CA ARG A 165 24.43 4.28 34.73
C ARG A 165 25.29 5.51 34.34
N LEU A 166 24.71 6.70 34.32
CA LEU A 166 25.37 7.96 33.94
C LEU A 166 25.62 8.91 35.13
N ARG A 167 25.54 8.40 36.36
CA ARG A 167 25.94 9.11 37.58
C ARG A 167 27.17 8.47 38.21
#